data_41e45ae3abac1a679d71f5c7ae60a3ce
#
_entry.id   41e45ae3abac1a679d71f5c7ae60a3ce
#
_cell.length_a   1.000
_cell.length_b   1.000
_cell.length_c   1.000
_cell.angle_alpha   90.00
_cell.angle_beta   90.00
_cell.angle_gamma   90.00
#
_symmetry.space_group_name_H-M   'P 1'
#
loop_
_entity.id
_entity.type
_entity.pdbx_description
1 polymer ?
#
loop_
_entity_poly.entity_id
_entity_poly.type
_entity_poly.pdbx_seq_one_letter_code
_entity_poly.pdbx_strand_id
1 'polypeptide(L)'
;MATNKSGLNPENYASVVDGKKTALYVLTNKQGAEMCVCNYGGIIVSLMMPDRDGKLDNVVLGLSNIEDMKKRVDPYLGAAIGRYGNRIANGKFTINGVEYTLPQNDNTNCLHGGLSGFESKVWDAEQTDEQTLVLRYTSVDGEEGFPGNLDIVMTYKLTDENEVCIDYKATTDKPTLCNLTNHSFFNLNGISGKAEAPVITNNVLTLNCDKFIPVDAIAIPVGVKTPVEGTPFDFRQPALVADRIDDNDTQIKYGSGIDHSFCINQKNEGEMTLAAVCECPATGRVLSTYTTEPGLQVYSGNFLNGTVGVGGTVFQRRSGICFEAQHHPDCINQPKFEQCILNPGETYSQTTVYAFSVK
;
A
#
# COMPACT_ATOMS: atom_id res chain seq x y z
N MET A 1 14.19 -23.94 -15.86
CA MET A 1 13.89 -22.60 -15.28
C MET A 1 14.10 -22.75 -13.79
N ALA A 2 14.82 -21.83 -13.14
CA ALA A 2 14.90 -21.85 -11.68
C ALA A 2 13.48 -21.64 -11.13
N THR A 3 13.00 -22.58 -10.32
CA THR A 3 11.72 -22.45 -9.61
C THR A 3 11.89 -21.38 -8.56
N ASN A 4 11.07 -20.32 -8.61
CA ASN A 4 11.01 -19.35 -7.50
C ASN A 4 10.54 -20.05 -6.22
N LYS A 5 10.87 -19.47 -5.07
CA LYS A 5 10.55 -20.05 -3.74
C LYS A 5 9.07 -20.00 -3.41
N SER A 6 8.38 -19.02 -3.99
CA SER A 6 6.92 -18.83 -3.87
C SER A 6 6.13 -19.91 -4.62
N GLY A 7 6.77 -20.69 -5.53
CA GLY A 7 6.08 -21.66 -6.37
C GLY A 7 5.20 -21.07 -7.46
N LEU A 8 5.31 -19.76 -7.71
CA LEU A 8 4.55 -19.07 -8.76
C LEU A 8 5.04 -19.48 -10.15
N ASN A 9 4.11 -19.74 -11.07
CA ASN A 9 4.44 -19.93 -12.48
C ASN A 9 4.46 -18.57 -13.20
N PRO A 10 5.61 -18.06 -13.70
CA PRO A 10 5.69 -16.78 -14.41
C PRO A 10 4.75 -16.69 -15.62
N GLU A 11 4.46 -17.80 -16.30
CA GLU A 11 3.56 -17.83 -17.45
C GLU A 11 2.13 -17.42 -17.11
N ASN A 12 1.70 -17.58 -15.85
CA ASN A 12 0.39 -17.15 -15.38
C ASN A 12 0.24 -15.61 -15.35
N TYR A 13 1.34 -14.88 -15.41
CA TYR A 13 1.38 -13.43 -15.40
C TYR A 13 1.76 -12.83 -16.76
N ALA A 14 2.08 -13.68 -17.73
CA ALA A 14 2.42 -13.28 -19.10
C ALA A 14 1.14 -13.03 -19.92
N SER A 15 0.95 -11.80 -20.37
CA SER A 15 -0.20 -11.39 -21.21
C SER A 15 0.17 -10.14 -22.01
N VAL A 16 -0.79 -9.67 -22.79
CA VAL A 16 -0.73 -8.33 -23.40
C VAL A 16 -1.96 -7.56 -22.96
N VAL A 17 -1.74 -6.44 -22.29
CA VAL A 17 -2.79 -5.53 -21.81
C VAL A 17 -2.50 -4.15 -22.37
N ASP A 18 -3.46 -3.52 -23.05
CA ASP A 18 -3.32 -2.21 -23.69
C ASP A 18 -2.08 -2.10 -24.60
N GLY A 19 -1.76 -3.20 -25.32
CA GLY A 19 -0.63 -3.27 -26.23
C GLY A 19 0.74 -3.47 -25.57
N LYS A 20 0.81 -3.52 -24.23
CA LYS A 20 2.04 -3.74 -23.45
C LYS A 20 2.07 -5.16 -22.87
N LYS A 21 3.28 -5.74 -22.79
CA LYS A 21 3.49 -7.07 -22.21
C LYS A 21 3.52 -7.01 -20.69
N THR A 22 2.80 -7.93 -20.05
CA THR A 22 2.91 -8.18 -18.61
C THR A 22 3.84 -9.36 -18.34
N ALA A 23 4.50 -9.34 -17.18
CA ALA A 23 5.39 -10.41 -16.73
C ALA A 23 5.53 -10.39 -15.20
N LEU A 24 6.00 -11.51 -14.65
CA LEU A 24 6.41 -11.64 -13.26
C LEU A 24 7.93 -11.51 -13.17
N TYR A 25 8.38 -10.60 -12.31
CA TYR A 25 9.79 -10.36 -11.98
C TYR A 25 10.09 -10.95 -10.60
N VAL A 26 11.23 -11.61 -10.46
CA VAL A 26 11.65 -12.28 -9.22
C VAL A 26 12.90 -11.62 -8.71
N LEU A 27 12.81 -10.99 -7.54
CA LEU A 27 13.94 -10.39 -6.82
C LEU A 27 14.34 -11.31 -5.67
N THR A 28 15.64 -11.47 -5.47
CA THR A 28 16.20 -12.32 -4.41
C THR A 28 17.36 -11.64 -3.73
N ASN A 29 17.52 -11.87 -2.42
CA ASN A 29 18.68 -11.39 -1.69
C ASN A 29 19.59 -12.55 -1.24
N LYS A 30 20.77 -12.21 -0.69
CA LYS A 30 21.76 -13.21 -0.24
C LYS A 30 21.32 -14.01 0.98
N GLN A 31 20.34 -13.51 1.74
CA GLN A 31 19.78 -14.24 2.89
C GLN A 31 18.67 -15.21 2.50
N GLY A 32 18.32 -15.24 1.23
CA GLY A 32 17.34 -16.18 0.69
C GLY A 32 15.89 -15.67 0.71
N ALA A 33 15.62 -14.44 1.07
CA ALA A 33 14.32 -13.85 0.84
C ALA A 33 14.05 -13.70 -0.66
N GLU A 34 12.76 -13.69 -1.04
CA GLU A 34 12.31 -13.56 -2.43
C GLU A 34 11.08 -12.66 -2.51
N MET A 35 11.07 -11.76 -3.47
CA MET A 35 9.91 -10.93 -3.80
C MET A 35 9.53 -11.12 -5.26
N CYS A 36 8.27 -11.45 -5.53
CA CYS A 36 7.72 -11.53 -6.88
C CYS A 36 6.83 -10.32 -7.16
N VAL A 37 7.12 -9.62 -8.26
CA VAL A 37 6.40 -8.41 -8.68
C VAL A 37 5.85 -8.60 -10.08
N CYS A 38 4.56 -8.31 -10.29
CA CYS A 38 3.97 -8.19 -11.61
C CYS A 38 4.01 -6.73 -12.07
N ASN A 39 4.47 -6.47 -13.29
CA ASN A 39 4.48 -5.10 -13.83
C ASN A 39 3.09 -4.58 -14.22
N TYR A 40 2.05 -5.40 -14.20
CA TYR A 40 0.67 -4.94 -14.18
C TYR A 40 0.38 -4.43 -12.76
N GLY A 41 0.06 -3.15 -12.64
CA GLY A 41 -0.19 -2.49 -11.36
C GLY A 41 1.03 -2.33 -10.46
N GLY A 42 2.24 -2.72 -10.89
CA GLY A 42 3.41 -2.78 -10.00
C GLY A 42 3.17 -3.65 -8.77
N ILE A 43 2.41 -4.74 -8.92
CA ILE A 43 1.86 -5.54 -7.81
C ILE A 43 2.92 -6.43 -7.19
N ILE A 44 3.15 -6.29 -5.87
CA ILE A 44 3.88 -7.30 -5.08
C ILE A 44 2.96 -8.49 -4.89
N VAL A 45 3.25 -9.59 -5.59
CA VAL A 45 2.41 -10.80 -5.64
C VAL A 45 2.73 -11.76 -4.49
N SER A 46 4.01 -11.87 -4.15
CA SER A 46 4.47 -12.68 -3.03
C SER A 46 5.74 -12.09 -2.44
N LEU A 47 5.95 -12.34 -1.15
CA LEU A 47 7.12 -11.93 -0.40
C LEU A 47 7.49 -13.02 0.59
N MET A 48 8.54 -13.80 0.26
CA MET A 48 9.00 -14.92 1.06
C MET A 48 10.00 -14.44 2.10
N MET A 49 9.59 -14.43 3.38
CA MET A 49 10.40 -13.96 4.51
C MET A 49 10.56 -15.05 5.57
N PRO A 50 11.74 -15.15 6.22
CA PRO A 50 11.98 -16.16 7.25
C PRO A 50 11.18 -15.85 8.54
N ASP A 51 10.81 -16.90 9.26
CA ASP A 51 10.38 -16.82 10.65
C ASP A 51 11.58 -17.02 11.60
N ARG A 52 11.32 -17.10 12.93
CA ARG A 52 12.38 -17.30 13.97
C ARG A 52 13.18 -18.59 13.79
N ASP A 53 12.61 -19.59 13.13
CA ASP A 53 13.26 -20.89 12.85
C ASP A 53 13.93 -20.91 11.47
N GLY A 54 13.96 -19.77 10.78
CA GLY A 54 14.51 -19.60 9.43
C GLY A 54 13.64 -20.16 8.31
N LYS A 55 12.40 -20.57 8.62
CA LYS A 55 11.46 -21.09 7.60
C LYS A 55 10.88 -19.94 6.82
N LEU A 56 11.06 -19.97 5.49
CA LEU A 56 10.44 -19.02 4.57
C LEU A 56 8.94 -19.29 4.42
N ASP A 57 8.15 -18.22 4.44
CA ASP A 57 6.73 -18.25 4.12
C ASP A 57 6.32 -16.96 3.42
N ASN A 58 5.27 -16.99 2.60
CA ASN A 58 4.74 -15.80 1.97
C ASN A 58 3.99 -14.95 3.00
N VAL A 59 4.42 -13.70 3.13
CA VAL A 59 3.89 -12.74 4.13
C VAL A 59 3.02 -11.63 3.51
N VAL A 60 2.61 -11.76 2.23
CA VAL A 60 1.69 -10.83 1.57
C VAL A 60 0.57 -11.58 0.87
N LEU A 61 -0.59 -10.92 0.75
CA LEU A 61 -1.70 -11.43 -0.03
C LEU A 61 -1.54 -11.03 -1.50
N GLY A 62 -1.63 -11.98 -2.43
CA GLY A 62 -1.52 -11.74 -3.85
C GLY A 62 -2.37 -12.70 -4.68
N LEU A 63 -2.62 -12.34 -5.94
CA LEU A 63 -3.42 -13.14 -6.87
C LEU A 63 -2.53 -14.06 -7.71
N SER A 64 -3.07 -15.22 -8.10
CA SER A 64 -2.31 -16.31 -8.74
C SER A 64 -1.99 -16.10 -10.21
N ASN A 65 -2.63 -15.14 -10.86
CA ASN A 65 -2.51 -14.91 -12.30
C ASN A 65 -3.04 -13.54 -12.73
N ILE A 66 -2.65 -13.11 -13.94
CA ILE A 66 -3.05 -11.84 -14.53
C ILE A 66 -4.56 -11.74 -14.78
N GLU A 67 -5.23 -12.83 -15.13
CA GLU A 67 -6.67 -12.79 -15.42
C GLU A 67 -7.51 -12.48 -14.17
N ASP A 68 -7.08 -12.97 -13.00
CA ASP A 68 -7.73 -12.62 -11.74
C ASP A 68 -7.45 -11.16 -11.33
N MET A 69 -6.22 -10.66 -11.58
CA MET A 69 -5.91 -9.23 -11.37
C MET A 69 -6.80 -8.33 -12.23
N LYS A 70 -7.01 -8.67 -13.49
CA LYS A 70 -7.87 -7.92 -14.43
C LYS A 70 -9.35 -7.91 -14.04
N LYS A 71 -9.84 -8.92 -13.32
CA LYS A 71 -11.23 -8.95 -12.82
C LYS A 71 -11.51 -7.90 -11.75
N ARG A 72 -10.47 -7.38 -11.08
CA ARG A 72 -10.57 -6.29 -10.09
C ARG A 72 -11.53 -6.61 -8.94
N VAL A 73 -11.59 -7.86 -8.48
CA VAL A 73 -12.41 -8.26 -7.33
C VAL A 73 -11.88 -7.62 -6.05
N ASP A 74 -10.55 -7.73 -5.83
CA ASP A 74 -9.80 -6.98 -4.82
C ASP A 74 -8.65 -6.26 -5.54
N PRO A 75 -8.92 -5.11 -6.19
CA PRO A 75 -8.03 -4.52 -7.18
C PRO A 75 -6.71 -4.01 -6.61
N TYR A 76 -6.66 -3.75 -5.32
CA TYR A 76 -5.53 -3.07 -4.70
C TYR A 76 -4.53 -4.01 -4.03
N LEU A 77 -4.75 -5.34 -4.02
CA LEU A 77 -3.85 -6.32 -3.40
C LEU A 77 -2.41 -6.19 -3.93
N GLY A 78 -1.52 -5.62 -3.09
CA GLY A 78 -0.09 -5.44 -3.40
C GLY A 78 0.25 -4.35 -4.40
N ALA A 79 -0.73 -3.57 -4.88
CA ALA A 79 -0.59 -2.67 -6.00
C ALA A 79 0.10 -1.33 -5.66
N ALA A 80 0.75 -0.75 -6.67
CA ALA A 80 1.10 0.66 -6.66
C ALA A 80 -0.16 1.50 -6.84
N ILE A 81 -0.36 2.49 -5.98
CA ILE A 81 -1.53 3.35 -5.96
C ILE A 81 -1.18 4.76 -6.41
N GLY A 82 -1.99 5.29 -7.30
CA GLY A 82 -1.88 6.64 -7.85
C GLY A 82 -2.96 6.89 -8.93
N ARG A 83 -3.10 8.12 -9.38
CA ARG A 83 -2.24 9.30 -9.15
C ARG A 83 -2.37 9.84 -7.70
N TYR A 84 -3.46 9.48 -7.00
CA TYR A 84 -3.75 9.92 -5.65
C TYR A 84 -4.21 8.74 -4.78
N GLY A 85 -3.42 8.40 -3.79
CA GLY A 85 -3.73 7.39 -2.78
C GLY A 85 -4.85 7.84 -1.85
N ASN A 86 -5.74 6.91 -1.50
CA ASN A 86 -6.94 7.14 -0.69
C ASN A 86 -7.97 8.06 -1.38
N ARG A 87 -8.85 8.72 -0.60
CA ARG A 87 -10.06 9.40 -1.08
C ARG A 87 -9.87 10.87 -1.38
N ILE A 88 -10.59 11.36 -2.41
CA ILE A 88 -10.87 12.77 -2.67
C ILE A 88 -12.38 12.95 -2.61
N ALA A 89 -12.85 13.79 -1.69
CA ALA A 89 -14.26 14.04 -1.44
C ALA A 89 -15.00 14.51 -2.69
N ASN A 90 -16.17 13.93 -2.95
CA ASN A 90 -17.02 14.20 -4.10
C ASN A 90 -16.34 14.03 -5.47
N GLY A 91 -15.15 13.41 -5.52
CA GLY A 91 -14.35 13.33 -6.73
C GLY A 91 -13.97 14.71 -7.28
N LYS A 92 -13.77 15.73 -6.43
CA LYS A 92 -13.51 17.10 -6.86
C LYS A 92 -12.37 17.74 -6.08
N PHE A 93 -11.61 18.56 -6.79
CA PHE A 93 -10.57 19.41 -6.19
C PHE A 93 -10.32 20.67 -7.03
N THR A 94 -9.67 21.66 -6.45
CA THR A 94 -9.32 22.91 -7.13
C THR A 94 -7.82 23.15 -7.06
N ILE A 95 -7.17 23.43 -8.19
CA ILE A 95 -5.79 23.92 -8.27
C ILE A 95 -5.78 25.24 -9.03
N ASN A 96 -5.19 26.28 -8.43
CA ASN A 96 -5.04 27.62 -9.03
C ASN A 96 -6.39 28.20 -9.54
N GLY A 97 -7.49 27.94 -8.84
CA GLY A 97 -8.82 28.43 -9.19
C GLY A 97 -9.54 27.63 -10.28
N VAL A 98 -8.93 26.54 -10.79
CA VAL A 98 -9.57 25.63 -11.74
C VAL A 98 -10.08 24.39 -11.00
N GLU A 99 -11.39 24.12 -11.08
CA GLU A 99 -12.02 22.92 -10.55
C GLU A 99 -11.80 21.74 -11.50
N TYR A 100 -11.39 20.60 -10.94
CA TYR A 100 -11.26 19.32 -11.62
C TYR A 100 -12.24 18.31 -11.04
N THR A 101 -12.80 17.47 -11.92
CA THR A 101 -13.75 16.42 -11.55
C THR A 101 -13.16 15.07 -11.92
N LEU A 102 -13.15 14.16 -10.95
CA LEU A 102 -12.65 12.79 -11.06
C LEU A 102 -13.81 11.79 -11.07
N PRO A 103 -13.61 10.57 -11.57
CA PRO A 103 -14.59 9.51 -11.44
C PRO A 103 -14.91 9.21 -9.97
N GLN A 104 -16.16 8.93 -9.68
CA GLN A 104 -16.65 8.51 -8.38
C GLN A 104 -16.74 6.97 -8.36
N ASN A 105 -15.75 6.32 -7.79
CA ASN A 105 -15.63 4.86 -7.73
C ASN A 105 -15.82 4.29 -6.31
N ASP A 106 -16.04 5.18 -5.32
CA ASP A 106 -16.36 4.82 -3.95
C ASP A 106 -17.44 5.76 -3.40
N ASN A 107 -18.71 5.35 -3.47
CA ASN A 107 -19.86 6.21 -3.19
C ASN A 107 -19.82 7.48 -4.07
N THR A 108 -19.74 8.66 -3.44
CA THR A 108 -19.59 9.95 -4.15
C THR A 108 -18.12 10.37 -4.28
N ASN A 109 -17.16 9.57 -3.80
CA ASN A 109 -15.77 9.92 -3.72
C ASN A 109 -14.93 9.28 -4.83
N CYS A 110 -13.80 9.88 -5.15
CA CYS A 110 -12.74 9.22 -5.90
C CYS A 110 -11.81 8.51 -4.93
N LEU A 111 -11.56 7.22 -5.15
CA LEU A 111 -10.67 6.38 -4.36
C LEU A 111 -9.51 5.88 -5.23
N HIS A 112 -8.29 5.95 -4.71
CA HIS A 112 -7.08 5.35 -5.28
C HIS A 112 -6.83 5.66 -6.77
N GLY A 113 -7.11 6.90 -7.18
CA GLY A 113 -6.83 7.37 -8.55
C GLY A 113 -7.97 7.16 -9.54
N GLY A 114 -9.12 6.57 -9.14
CA GLY A 114 -10.33 6.50 -9.95
C GLY A 114 -10.69 5.10 -10.44
N LEU A 115 -11.39 5.01 -11.55
CA LEU A 115 -11.89 3.74 -12.10
C LEU A 115 -10.78 2.86 -12.69
N SER A 116 -9.71 3.47 -13.18
CA SER A 116 -8.56 2.81 -13.78
C SER A 116 -7.28 3.51 -13.32
N GLY A 117 -6.99 3.38 -12.01
CA GLY A 117 -5.78 3.92 -11.39
C GLY A 117 -4.53 3.10 -11.72
N PHE A 118 -3.44 3.38 -11.03
CA PHE A 118 -2.12 2.78 -11.33
C PHE A 118 -2.07 1.26 -11.11
N GLU A 119 -2.96 0.72 -10.28
CA GLU A 119 -3.14 -0.71 -10.02
C GLU A 119 -3.57 -1.50 -11.27
N SER A 120 -4.10 -0.82 -12.29
CA SER A 120 -4.57 -1.41 -13.54
C SER A 120 -3.70 -1.10 -14.76
N LYS A 121 -2.59 -0.40 -14.56
CA LYS A 121 -1.68 0.00 -15.65
C LYS A 121 -0.53 -0.98 -15.83
N VAL A 122 -0.09 -1.16 -17.08
CA VAL A 122 1.14 -1.91 -17.35
C VAL A 122 2.31 -0.95 -17.32
N TRP A 123 3.21 -1.16 -16.36
CA TRP A 123 4.43 -0.39 -16.21
C TRP A 123 5.54 -0.95 -17.10
N ASP A 124 6.34 -0.06 -17.68
CA ASP A 124 7.55 -0.46 -18.39
C ASP A 124 8.59 -0.86 -17.33
N ALA A 125 9.02 -2.13 -17.36
CA ALA A 125 9.80 -2.74 -16.29
C ALA A 125 11.20 -3.10 -16.74
N GLU A 126 12.19 -2.80 -15.90
CA GLU A 126 13.59 -3.12 -16.07
C GLU A 126 14.16 -3.70 -14.76
N GLN A 127 14.47 -5.01 -14.75
CA GLN A 127 15.21 -5.61 -13.65
C GLN A 127 16.71 -5.35 -13.88
N THR A 128 17.30 -4.46 -13.08
CA THR A 128 18.68 -3.99 -13.25
C THR A 128 19.71 -4.94 -12.63
N ASP A 129 19.29 -5.68 -11.61
CA ASP A 129 20.07 -6.72 -10.94
C ASP A 129 19.13 -7.71 -10.22
N GLU A 130 19.70 -8.66 -9.44
CA GLU A 130 18.91 -9.68 -8.73
C GLU A 130 17.99 -9.12 -7.64
N GLN A 131 18.24 -7.89 -7.18
CA GLN A 131 17.55 -7.25 -6.06
C GLN A 131 16.71 -6.04 -6.45
N THR A 132 16.84 -5.52 -7.68
CA THR A 132 16.30 -4.21 -8.08
C THR A 132 15.45 -4.29 -9.33
N LEU A 133 14.22 -3.79 -9.23
CA LEU A 133 13.27 -3.63 -10.33
C LEU A 133 12.86 -2.18 -10.45
N VAL A 134 13.08 -1.59 -11.62
CA VAL A 134 12.67 -0.22 -11.96
C VAL A 134 11.42 -0.28 -12.83
N LEU A 135 10.37 0.40 -12.43
CA LEU A 135 9.09 0.50 -13.12
C LEU A 135 8.84 1.96 -13.54
N ARG A 136 8.46 2.18 -14.80
CA ARG A 136 8.20 3.50 -15.37
C ARG A 136 6.79 3.57 -15.93
N TYR A 137 6.10 4.67 -15.66
CA TYR A 137 4.79 4.93 -16.23
C TYR A 137 4.62 6.44 -16.48
N THR A 138 4.02 6.80 -17.61
CA THR A 138 3.56 8.17 -17.88
C THR A 138 2.03 8.16 -17.80
N SER A 139 1.48 8.82 -16.77
CA SER A 139 0.05 9.08 -16.67
C SER A 139 -0.25 10.36 -17.46
N VAL A 140 -0.98 10.22 -18.57
CA VAL A 140 -1.21 11.33 -19.52
C VAL A 140 -2.16 12.39 -18.97
N ASP A 141 -2.05 13.62 -19.52
CA ASP A 141 -2.97 14.73 -19.18
C ASP A 141 -4.44 14.32 -19.36
N GLY A 142 -5.23 14.48 -18.30
CA GLY A 142 -6.64 14.10 -18.28
C GLY A 142 -6.92 12.64 -17.92
N GLU A 143 -5.90 11.80 -17.70
CA GLU A 143 -6.14 10.43 -17.23
C GLU A 143 -6.89 10.46 -15.89
N GLU A 144 -8.01 9.73 -15.82
CA GLU A 144 -8.95 9.73 -14.68
C GLU A 144 -9.37 11.16 -14.22
N GLY A 145 -9.25 12.18 -15.09
CA GLY A 145 -9.59 13.57 -14.79
C GLY A 145 -8.49 14.41 -14.16
N PHE A 146 -7.32 13.85 -13.89
CA PHE A 146 -6.18 14.59 -13.34
C PHE A 146 -5.46 15.42 -14.41
N PRO A 147 -5.08 16.69 -14.13
CA PRO A 147 -4.36 17.54 -15.10
C PRO A 147 -2.88 17.16 -15.21
N GLY A 148 -2.32 17.45 -16.37
CA GLY A 148 -0.89 17.31 -16.69
C GLY A 148 -0.45 15.88 -16.95
N ASN A 149 0.65 15.78 -17.72
CA ASN A 149 1.37 14.53 -17.83
C ASN A 149 2.20 14.33 -16.56
N LEU A 150 2.12 13.15 -15.95
CA LEU A 150 2.92 12.78 -14.80
C LEU A 150 3.83 11.63 -15.19
N ASP A 151 5.13 11.88 -15.23
CA ASP A 151 6.16 10.87 -15.49
C ASP A 151 6.63 10.30 -14.15
N ILE A 152 6.46 8.98 -13.96
CA ILE A 152 6.76 8.30 -12.70
C ILE A 152 7.84 7.25 -12.90
N VAL A 153 8.78 7.22 -11.97
CA VAL A 153 9.73 6.13 -11.78
C VAL A 153 9.52 5.56 -10.38
N MET A 154 9.17 4.29 -10.30
CA MET A 154 9.08 3.53 -9.06
C MET A 154 10.16 2.47 -9.04
N THR A 155 10.91 2.38 -7.96
CA THR A 155 11.96 1.37 -7.79
C THR A 155 11.64 0.48 -6.60
N TYR A 156 11.57 -0.82 -6.85
CA TYR A 156 11.57 -1.84 -5.81
C TYR A 156 12.97 -2.38 -5.61
N LYS A 157 13.40 -2.47 -4.35
CA LYS A 157 14.66 -3.12 -3.99
C LYS A 157 14.47 -4.04 -2.78
N LEU A 158 14.90 -5.29 -2.92
CA LEU A 158 14.98 -6.25 -1.83
C LEU A 158 16.43 -6.30 -1.32
N THR A 159 16.70 -5.69 -0.16
CA THR A 159 18.07 -5.60 0.39
C THR A 159 18.55 -6.89 1.03
N ASP A 160 19.85 -7.01 1.27
CA ASP A 160 20.44 -8.15 1.98
C ASP A 160 20.05 -8.17 3.48
N GLU A 161 19.51 -7.07 4.02
CA GLU A 161 18.98 -6.94 5.37
C GLU A 161 17.49 -7.32 5.48
N ASN A 162 16.91 -7.94 4.43
CA ASN A 162 15.48 -8.27 4.32
C ASN A 162 14.56 -7.04 4.35
N GLU A 163 14.97 -5.97 3.72
CA GLU A 163 14.15 -4.77 3.55
C GLU A 163 13.58 -4.71 2.13
N VAL A 164 12.30 -4.38 2.03
CA VAL A 164 11.66 -3.98 0.78
C VAL A 164 11.61 -2.46 0.74
N CYS A 165 12.51 -1.87 -0.03
CA CYS A 165 12.54 -0.43 -0.28
C CYS A 165 11.69 -0.11 -1.50
N ILE A 166 10.82 0.88 -1.39
CA ILE A 166 10.00 1.42 -2.47
C ILE A 166 10.30 2.90 -2.60
N ASP A 167 10.96 3.27 -3.71
CA ASP A 167 11.27 4.66 -4.03
C ASP A 167 10.39 5.13 -5.18
N TYR A 168 9.71 6.26 -4.98
CA TYR A 168 8.96 6.94 -6.03
C TYR A 168 9.63 8.27 -6.37
N LYS A 169 9.70 8.56 -7.66
CA LYS A 169 10.03 9.88 -8.20
C LYS A 169 9.04 10.22 -9.30
N ALA A 170 8.56 11.46 -9.30
CA ALA A 170 7.67 11.92 -10.36
C ALA A 170 7.93 13.39 -10.71
N THR A 171 7.68 13.72 -11.99
CA THR A 171 7.70 15.09 -12.52
C THR A 171 6.45 15.33 -13.36
N THR A 172 6.06 16.59 -13.52
CA THR A 172 4.87 16.97 -14.28
C THR A 172 5.12 18.18 -15.19
N ASP A 173 4.31 18.30 -16.23
CA ASP A 173 4.30 19.47 -17.13
C ASP A 173 3.22 20.51 -16.78
N LYS A 174 2.28 20.17 -15.86
CA LYS A 174 1.24 21.08 -15.31
C LYS A 174 1.07 20.85 -13.82
N PRO A 175 0.61 21.86 -13.03
CA PRO A 175 0.26 21.62 -11.65
C PRO A 175 -0.77 20.49 -11.53
N THR A 176 -0.46 19.48 -10.71
CA THR A 176 -1.30 18.30 -10.51
C THR A 176 -1.19 17.76 -9.09
N LEU A 177 -2.03 16.78 -8.75
CA LEU A 177 -1.89 16.03 -7.51
C LEU A 177 -0.94 14.85 -7.71
N CYS A 178 -0.06 14.63 -6.73
CA CYS A 178 0.81 13.47 -6.69
C CYS A 178 0.88 12.95 -5.25
N ASN A 179 0.22 11.83 -4.98
CA ASN A 179 0.19 11.17 -3.66
C ASN A 179 0.23 9.66 -3.90
N LEU A 180 1.44 9.11 -3.97
CA LEU A 180 1.67 7.72 -4.36
C LEU A 180 1.82 6.85 -3.10
N THR A 181 1.37 5.60 -3.17
CA THR A 181 1.57 4.64 -2.09
C THR A 181 1.60 3.21 -2.63
N ASN A 182 1.87 2.22 -1.75
CA ASN A 182 1.75 0.80 -2.04
C ASN A 182 0.71 0.16 -1.11
N HIS A 183 -0.17 -0.64 -1.67
CA HIS A 183 -1.29 -1.25 -0.95
C HIS A 183 -1.05 -2.75 -0.67
N SER A 184 0.16 -3.10 -0.19
CA SER A 184 0.44 -4.48 0.23
C SER A 184 -0.33 -4.84 1.49
N PHE A 185 -0.97 -6.00 1.46
CA PHE A 185 -1.63 -6.61 2.61
C PHE A 185 -0.66 -7.61 3.24
N PHE A 186 -0.12 -7.27 4.40
CA PHE A 186 0.83 -8.12 5.12
C PHE A 186 0.12 -9.12 6.02
N ASN A 187 0.63 -10.36 6.04
CA ASN A 187 0.24 -11.38 6.99
C ASN A 187 1.47 -12.09 7.57
N LEU A 188 1.94 -11.64 8.71
CA LEU A 188 3.16 -12.15 9.33
C LEU A 188 3.04 -13.58 9.88
N ASN A 189 1.81 -14.15 9.92
CA ASN A 189 1.63 -15.58 10.22
C ASN A 189 2.13 -16.49 9.09
N GLY A 190 2.33 -15.93 7.87
CA GLY A 190 2.59 -16.69 6.66
C GLY A 190 1.32 -17.36 6.11
N ILE A 191 1.21 -17.46 4.80
CA ILE A 191 -0.01 -17.95 4.12
C ILE A 191 0.23 -19.18 3.24
N SER A 192 1.48 -19.57 2.97
CA SER A 192 1.79 -20.66 2.06
C SER A 192 1.22 -22.01 2.50
N GLY A 193 0.56 -22.70 1.57
CA GLY A 193 0.01 -24.05 1.81
C GLY A 193 -1.18 -24.11 2.76
N LYS A 194 -1.82 -22.97 3.06
CA LYS A 194 -3.01 -22.89 3.91
C LYS A 194 -4.27 -22.80 3.05
N ALA A 195 -5.34 -23.47 3.46
CA ALA A 195 -6.63 -23.37 2.78
C ALA A 195 -7.22 -21.95 2.96
N GLU A 196 -7.06 -21.37 4.17
CA GLU A 196 -7.46 -20.00 4.48
C GLU A 196 -6.28 -19.25 5.09
N ALA A 197 -6.10 -17.99 4.73
CA ALA A 197 -5.08 -17.14 5.33
C ALA A 197 -5.47 -16.85 6.79
N PRO A 198 -4.52 -16.98 7.74
CA PRO A 198 -4.78 -16.65 9.13
C PRO A 198 -5.19 -15.17 9.28
N VAL A 199 -6.01 -14.88 10.28
CA VAL A 199 -6.34 -13.47 10.61
C VAL A 199 -5.19 -12.77 11.32
N ILE A 200 -5.04 -11.47 11.10
CA ILE A 200 -3.94 -10.66 11.66
C ILE A 200 -4.23 -10.15 13.08
N THR A 201 -5.34 -10.54 13.66
CA THR A 201 -5.77 -10.06 15.00
C THR A 201 -4.85 -10.51 16.13
N ASN A 202 -4.05 -11.56 15.91
CA ASN A 202 -2.99 -12.04 16.82
C ASN A 202 -1.68 -11.23 16.75
N ASN A 203 -1.61 -10.24 15.86
CA ASN A 203 -0.42 -9.39 15.74
C ASN A 203 -0.43 -8.29 16.81
N VAL A 204 0.76 -7.91 17.24
CA VAL A 204 1.00 -6.77 18.14
C VAL A 204 1.44 -5.58 17.30
N LEU A 205 0.73 -4.47 17.43
CA LEU A 205 0.98 -3.24 16.68
C LEU A 205 1.52 -2.14 17.60
N THR A 206 2.50 -1.40 17.12
CA THR A 206 3.00 -0.16 17.73
C THR A 206 3.08 0.91 16.64
N LEU A 207 2.54 2.11 16.90
CA LEU A 207 2.59 3.25 15.97
C LEU A 207 3.31 4.44 16.61
N ASN A 208 4.24 5.02 15.89
CA ASN A 208 4.90 6.28 16.26
C ASN A 208 4.05 7.47 15.82
N CYS A 209 2.83 7.55 16.35
CA CYS A 209 1.82 8.52 15.96
C CYS A 209 1.03 8.96 17.20
N ASP A 210 1.06 10.26 17.52
CA ASP A 210 0.28 10.83 18.63
C ASP A 210 -1.13 11.23 18.23
N LYS A 211 -1.41 11.28 16.92
CA LYS A 211 -2.69 11.72 16.36
C LYS A 211 -3.09 10.83 15.18
N PHE A 212 -4.38 10.81 14.94
CA PHE A 212 -4.99 10.21 13.74
C PHE A 212 -5.99 11.19 13.11
N ILE A 213 -6.45 10.87 11.92
CA ILE A 213 -7.45 11.62 11.17
C ILE A 213 -8.81 10.93 11.31
N PRO A 214 -9.76 11.50 12.09
CA PRO A 214 -11.13 11.01 12.12
C PRO A 214 -11.83 11.21 10.77
N VAL A 215 -12.74 10.32 10.45
CA VAL A 215 -13.52 10.31 9.22
C VAL A 215 -15.02 10.35 9.50
N ASP A 216 -15.80 10.70 8.48
CA ASP A 216 -17.24 10.55 8.47
C ASP A 216 -17.67 9.13 8.05
N ALA A 217 -18.99 8.89 7.94
CA ALA A 217 -19.55 7.60 7.60
C ALA A 217 -19.22 7.06 6.18
N ILE A 218 -18.67 7.91 5.32
CA ILE A 218 -18.19 7.55 3.97
C ILE A 218 -16.67 7.67 3.85
N ALA A 219 -15.99 7.62 5.01
CA ALA A 219 -14.53 7.62 5.16
C ALA A 219 -13.83 8.88 4.62
N ILE A 220 -14.48 10.04 4.64
CA ILE A 220 -13.87 11.34 4.34
C ILE A 220 -13.39 12.02 5.63
N PRO A 221 -12.16 12.54 5.67
CA PRO A 221 -11.63 13.28 6.82
C PRO A 221 -12.51 14.44 7.27
N VAL A 222 -12.69 14.57 8.58
CA VAL A 222 -13.46 15.69 9.16
C VAL A 222 -12.61 16.96 9.38
N GLY A 223 -11.39 17.01 8.83
CA GLY A 223 -10.53 18.21 8.79
C GLY A 223 -9.77 18.53 10.07
N VAL A 224 -9.59 17.55 10.97
CA VAL A 224 -8.84 17.70 12.22
C VAL A 224 -7.87 16.55 12.44
N LYS A 225 -6.76 16.82 13.13
CA LYS A 225 -5.82 15.83 13.65
C LYS A 225 -6.15 15.60 15.13
N THR A 226 -6.69 14.44 15.48
CA THR A 226 -7.18 14.13 16.84
C THR A 226 -6.16 13.28 17.61
N PRO A 227 -5.88 13.58 18.90
CA PRO A 227 -5.02 12.73 19.73
C PRO A 227 -5.54 11.30 19.80
N VAL A 228 -4.62 10.32 19.77
CA VAL A 228 -4.95 8.89 19.91
C VAL A 228 -5.24 8.51 21.36
N GLU A 229 -4.75 9.29 22.33
CA GLU A 229 -4.88 9.01 23.75
C GLU A 229 -6.33 8.81 24.18
N GLY A 230 -6.57 7.71 24.89
CA GLY A 230 -7.93 7.35 25.36
C GLY A 230 -8.87 6.84 24.28
N THR A 231 -8.38 6.57 23.06
CA THR A 231 -9.16 6.01 21.95
C THR A 231 -8.68 4.59 21.61
N PRO A 232 -9.45 3.80 20.85
CA PRO A 232 -8.99 2.49 20.35
C PRO A 232 -7.81 2.60 19.37
N PHE A 233 -7.48 3.78 18.88
CA PHE A 233 -6.36 4.06 17.98
C PHE A 233 -5.03 4.32 18.71
N ASP A 234 -4.98 4.23 20.05
CA ASP A 234 -3.75 4.43 20.82
C ASP A 234 -2.85 3.20 20.78
N PHE A 235 -2.00 3.15 19.75
CA PHE A 235 -0.95 2.16 19.58
C PHE A 235 0.46 2.72 19.88
N ARG A 236 0.58 3.78 20.66
CA ARG A 236 1.89 4.34 21.06
C ARG A 236 2.69 3.36 21.93
N GLN A 237 2.00 2.42 22.58
CA GLN A 237 2.59 1.26 23.24
C GLN A 237 2.12 -0.02 22.54
N PRO A 238 2.91 -1.11 22.55
CA PRO A 238 2.52 -2.37 21.93
C PRO A 238 1.15 -2.85 22.40
N ALA A 239 0.23 -3.10 21.47
CA ALA A 239 -1.11 -3.61 21.75
C ALA A 239 -1.52 -4.67 20.73
N LEU A 240 -2.26 -5.69 21.17
CA LEU A 240 -2.88 -6.65 20.26
C LEU A 240 -3.91 -5.96 19.38
N VAL A 241 -3.88 -6.24 18.09
CA VAL A 241 -4.87 -5.75 17.14
C VAL A 241 -6.28 -6.22 17.56
N ALA A 242 -6.40 -7.45 18.05
CA ALA A 242 -7.67 -7.99 18.57
C ALA A 242 -8.34 -7.11 19.63
N ASP A 243 -7.55 -6.46 20.49
CA ASP A 243 -8.06 -5.68 21.61
C ASP A 243 -8.66 -4.32 21.20
N ARG A 244 -8.45 -3.91 19.94
CA ARG A 244 -8.79 -2.56 19.45
C ARG A 244 -9.74 -2.57 18.26
N ILE A 245 -9.73 -3.65 17.47
CA ILE A 245 -10.38 -3.69 16.16
C ILE A 245 -11.90 -3.82 16.18
N ASP A 246 -12.45 -4.31 17.30
CA ASP A 246 -13.89 -4.50 17.51
C ASP A 246 -14.44 -3.57 18.61
N ASP A 247 -13.72 -2.52 18.94
CA ASP A 247 -14.17 -1.52 19.91
C ASP A 247 -15.51 -0.89 19.48
N ASN A 248 -16.30 -0.47 20.47
CA ASN A 248 -17.62 0.13 20.21
C ASN A 248 -17.53 1.62 19.80
N ASP A 249 -16.34 2.12 19.50
CA ASP A 249 -16.08 3.47 19.04
C ASP A 249 -16.71 3.74 17.67
N THR A 250 -17.17 4.95 17.44
CA THR A 250 -17.80 5.38 16.18
C THR A 250 -16.85 5.28 14.98
N GLN A 251 -15.57 5.62 15.18
CA GLN A 251 -14.58 5.56 14.12
C GLN A 251 -14.25 4.12 13.73
N ILE A 252 -14.15 3.20 14.71
CA ILE A 252 -14.02 1.76 14.44
C ILE A 252 -15.22 1.23 13.65
N LYS A 253 -16.43 1.70 13.96
CA LYS A 253 -17.64 1.32 13.20
C LYS A 253 -17.60 1.83 11.77
N TYR A 254 -17.14 3.07 11.52
CA TYR A 254 -17.03 3.61 10.17
C TYR A 254 -16.03 2.83 9.32
N GLY A 255 -14.88 2.47 9.89
CA GLY A 255 -13.87 1.64 9.21
C GLY A 255 -14.19 0.15 9.18
N SER A 256 -15.24 -0.32 9.89
CA SER A 256 -15.49 -1.75 10.17
C SER A 256 -14.30 -2.45 10.83
N GLY A 257 -13.47 -1.69 11.52
CA GLY A 257 -12.18 -2.00 12.11
C GLY A 257 -11.26 -0.78 12.00
N ILE A 258 -9.94 -1.01 11.92
CA ILE A 258 -8.98 0.08 11.64
C ILE A 258 -8.96 0.31 10.13
N ASP A 259 -9.24 1.54 9.71
CA ASP A 259 -9.08 2.06 8.33
C ASP A 259 -8.90 3.57 8.41
N HIS A 260 -7.78 3.98 9.01
CA HIS A 260 -7.56 5.39 9.36
C HIS A 260 -6.13 5.83 9.04
N SER A 261 -5.99 7.11 8.72
CA SER A 261 -4.69 7.76 8.54
C SER A 261 -4.16 8.26 9.89
N PHE A 262 -2.94 7.84 10.21
CA PHE A 262 -2.21 8.27 11.41
C PHE A 262 -1.18 9.32 11.05
N CYS A 263 -1.01 10.34 11.91
CA CYS A 263 -0.02 11.39 11.73
C CYS A 263 1.32 10.89 12.31
N ILE A 264 2.30 10.69 11.46
CA ILE A 264 3.63 10.21 11.87
C ILE A 264 4.36 11.30 12.64
N ASN A 265 4.99 10.95 13.77
CA ASN A 265 5.78 11.85 14.58
C ASN A 265 7.15 12.10 13.94
N GLN A 266 7.18 12.80 12.79
CA GLN A 266 8.41 13.22 12.14
C GLN A 266 8.99 14.44 12.87
N LYS A 267 10.32 14.52 12.99
CA LYS A 267 11.00 15.70 13.52
C LYS A 267 11.09 16.82 12.49
N ASN A 268 11.33 16.41 11.23
CA ASN A 268 11.37 17.31 10.08
C ASN A 268 10.52 16.70 8.97
N GLU A 269 9.87 17.55 8.19
CA GLU A 269 9.11 17.12 7.01
C GLU A 269 10.01 16.36 6.03
N GLY A 270 9.54 15.21 5.54
CA GLY A 270 10.29 14.36 4.61
C GLY A 270 11.45 13.57 5.23
N GLU A 271 11.63 13.62 6.57
CA GLU A 271 12.64 12.80 7.25
C GLU A 271 12.20 11.33 7.30
N MET A 272 13.10 10.41 6.90
CA MET A 272 12.87 8.98 7.06
C MET A 272 12.62 8.64 8.53
N THR A 273 11.42 8.21 8.85
CA THR A 273 10.93 8.02 10.21
C THR A 273 10.31 6.63 10.38
N LEU A 274 10.62 5.93 11.47
CA LEU A 274 9.91 4.72 11.87
C LEU A 274 8.46 5.10 12.21
N ALA A 275 7.52 4.63 11.41
CA ALA A 275 6.09 4.92 11.55
C ALA A 275 5.32 3.82 12.30
N ALA A 276 5.65 2.55 12.03
CA ALA A 276 4.95 1.40 12.60
C ALA A 276 5.89 0.22 12.87
N VAL A 277 5.57 -0.58 13.88
CA VAL A 277 6.13 -1.91 14.13
C VAL A 277 4.97 -2.88 14.31
N CYS A 278 4.92 -3.93 13.48
CA CYS A 278 3.94 -5.00 13.58
C CYS A 278 4.68 -6.31 13.87
N GLU A 279 4.28 -7.01 14.92
CA GLU A 279 4.91 -8.25 15.38
C GLU A 279 3.90 -9.39 15.35
N CYS A 280 4.32 -10.56 14.90
CA CYS A 280 3.55 -11.79 15.02
C CYS A 280 4.21 -12.71 16.06
N PRO A 281 3.72 -12.79 17.30
CA PRO A 281 4.30 -13.63 18.35
C PRO A 281 4.37 -15.11 17.97
N ALA A 282 3.44 -15.59 17.14
CA ALA A 282 3.39 -16.99 16.71
C ALA A 282 4.59 -17.41 15.85
N THR A 283 5.07 -16.51 14.97
CA THR A 283 6.17 -16.79 14.04
C THR A 283 7.48 -16.09 14.40
N GLY A 284 7.41 -15.09 15.29
CA GLY A 284 8.53 -14.21 15.60
C GLY A 284 8.80 -13.17 14.53
N ARG A 285 8.07 -13.13 13.41
CA ARG A 285 8.26 -12.11 12.39
C ARG A 285 7.88 -10.73 12.89
N VAL A 286 8.71 -9.77 12.56
CA VAL A 286 8.53 -8.35 12.86
C VAL A 286 8.63 -7.59 11.55
N LEU A 287 7.67 -6.71 11.29
CA LEU A 287 7.68 -5.73 10.19
C LEU A 287 7.80 -4.33 10.79
N SER A 288 8.87 -3.64 10.47
CA SER A 288 9.06 -2.22 10.78
C SER A 288 8.87 -1.39 9.51
N THR A 289 7.96 -0.43 9.56
CA THR A 289 7.65 0.46 8.42
C THR A 289 8.29 1.82 8.65
N TYR A 290 9.21 2.20 7.77
CA TYR A 290 9.84 3.52 7.74
C TYR A 290 9.36 4.27 6.50
N THR A 291 9.22 5.59 6.61
CA THR A 291 8.82 6.41 5.45
C THR A 291 9.21 7.86 5.60
N THR A 292 9.27 8.55 4.46
CA THR A 292 9.41 10.01 4.37
C THR A 292 8.06 10.73 4.35
N GLU A 293 6.93 10.01 4.27
CA GLU A 293 5.58 10.58 4.22
C GLU A 293 5.07 11.05 5.59
N PRO A 294 4.19 12.07 5.63
CA PRO A 294 3.65 12.61 6.88
C PRO A 294 2.58 11.73 7.52
N GLY A 295 1.95 10.85 6.75
CA GLY A 295 0.84 10.01 7.16
C GLY A 295 1.05 8.52 6.86
N LEU A 296 0.42 7.69 7.68
CA LEU A 296 0.34 6.26 7.49
C LEU A 296 -1.12 5.82 7.57
N GLN A 297 -1.70 5.39 6.44
CA GLN A 297 -2.97 4.68 6.48
C GLN A 297 -2.72 3.28 7.02
N VAL A 298 -3.41 2.92 8.08
CA VAL A 298 -3.43 1.55 8.61
C VAL A 298 -4.80 0.96 8.33
N TYR A 299 -4.81 -0.15 7.56
CA TYR A 299 -6.02 -0.82 7.17
C TYR A 299 -5.98 -2.30 7.54
N SER A 300 -6.92 -2.76 8.34
CA SER A 300 -6.93 -4.11 8.91
C SER A 300 -7.66 -5.16 8.04
N GLY A 301 -7.78 -4.95 6.73
CA GLY A 301 -8.33 -5.93 5.79
C GLY A 301 -9.81 -6.22 6.02
N ASN A 302 -10.59 -5.20 6.41
CA ASN A 302 -11.96 -5.34 6.92
C ASN A 302 -12.97 -5.80 5.87
N PHE A 303 -12.68 -5.58 4.57
CA PHE A 303 -13.59 -5.86 3.45
C PHE A 303 -13.15 -7.05 2.59
N LEU A 304 -12.05 -7.73 2.93
CA LEU A 304 -11.69 -9.00 2.29
C LEU A 304 -12.80 -10.03 2.50
N ASN A 305 -13.23 -10.71 1.43
CA ASN A 305 -14.40 -11.58 1.46
C ASN A 305 -14.29 -12.78 0.51
N GLY A 306 -13.43 -13.73 0.85
CA GLY A 306 -13.38 -15.02 0.14
C GLY A 306 -12.57 -15.01 -1.15
N THR A 307 -11.78 -13.99 -1.44
CA THR A 307 -10.90 -13.96 -2.60
C THR A 307 -9.88 -15.09 -2.53
N VAL A 308 -9.75 -15.83 -3.64
CA VAL A 308 -8.78 -16.92 -3.76
C VAL A 308 -7.48 -16.37 -4.33
N GLY A 309 -6.43 -16.44 -3.53
CA GLY A 309 -5.11 -15.94 -3.88
C GLY A 309 -4.10 -17.00 -4.24
N VAL A 310 -2.82 -16.63 -4.12
CA VAL A 310 -1.67 -17.48 -4.40
C VAL A 310 -1.77 -18.80 -3.64
N GLY A 311 -1.49 -19.91 -4.36
CA GLY A 311 -1.55 -21.27 -3.80
C GLY A 311 -2.95 -21.78 -3.49
N GLY A 312 -4.02 -21.08 -3.92
CA GLY A 312 -5.40 -21.45 -3.63
C GLY A 312 -5.86 -21.02 -2.23
N THR A 313 -5.07 -20.22 -1.53
CA THR A 313 -5.39 -19.72 -0.18
C THR A 313 -6.52 -18.70 -0.26
N VAL A 314 -7.55 -18.89 0.55
CA VAL A 314 -8.72 -17.99 0.61
C VAL A 314 -8.44 -16.84 1.58
N PHE A 315 -8.69 -15.60 1.14
CA PHE A 315 -8.54 -14.38 1.95
C PHE A 315 -9.89 -13.98 2.52
N GLN A 316 -10.02 -14.13 3.82
CA GLN A 316 -11.19 -13.73 4.58
C GLN A 316 -10.97 -12.36 5.23
N ARG A 317 -12.03 -11.79 5.77
CA ARG A 317 -11.96 -10.57 6.58
C ARG A 317 -10.81 -10.66 7.58
N ARG A 318 -9.94 -9.62 7.58
CA ARG A 318 -8.77 -9.52 8.47
C ARG A 318 -7.65 -10.54 8.18
N SER A 319 -7.58 -11.05 6.96
CA SER A 319 -6.45 -11.88 6.53
C SER A 319 -5.19 -11.08 6.22
N GLY A 320 -5.22 -9.76 6.24
CA GLY A 320 -4.08 -8.90 5.99
C GLY A 320 -4.20 -7.54 6.64
N ILE A 321 -3.07 -6.89 6.86
CA ILE A 321 -2.97 -5.51 7.34
C ILE A 321 -2.13 -4.69 6.36
N CYS A 322 -2.57 -3.47 6.05
CA CYS A 322 -1.85 -2.54 5.17
C CYS A 322 -1.22 -1.40 5.97
N PHE A 323 -0.04 -0.97 5.53
CA PHE A 323 0.70 0.18 6.01
C PHE A 323 1.01 1.08 4.82
N GLU A 324 0.07 1.96 4.46
CA GLU A 324 0.15 2.80 3.27
C GLU A 324 0.70 4.18 3.65
N ALA A 325 1.99 4.37 3.40
CA ALA A 325 2.63 5.66 3.64
C ALA A 325 2.23 6.64 2.53
N GLN A 326 1.66 7.78 2.91
CA GLN A 326 1.09 8.75 1.99
C GLN A 326 0.77 10.08 2.69
N HIS A 327 0.47 11.12 1.93
CA HIS A 327 -0.22 12.29 2.46
C HIS A 327 -1.63 11.90 2.94
N HIS A 328 -2.17 12.66 3.88
CA HIS A 328 -3.49 12.34 4.45
C HIS A 328 -4.59 12.35 3.38
N PRO A 329 -5.61 11.46 3.50
CA PRO A 329 -6.74 11.45 2.58
C PRO A 329 -7.37 12.82 2.44
N ASP A 330 -7.86 13.15 1.25
CA ASP A 330 -8.54 14.41 0.91
C ASP A 330 -7.72 15.68 1.23
N CYS A 331 -6.39 15.58 1.36
CA CYS A 331 -5.55 16.70 1.80
C CYS A 331 -5.72 17.96 0.93
N ILE A 332 -5.97 17.81 -0.36
CA ILE A 332 -6.19 18.94 -1.28
C ILE A 332 -7.41 19.79 -0.89
N ASN A 333 -8.44 19.17 -0.30
CA ASN A 333 -9.65 19.86 0.18
C ASN A 333 -9.57 20.21 1.67
N GLN A 334 -8.49 19.82 2.35
CA GLN A 334 -8.27 20.02 3.79
C GLN A 334 -7.08 20.97 4.02
N PRO A 335 -7.29 22.28 4.11
CA PRO A 335 -6.20 23.26 4.11
C PRO A 335 -5.26 23.20 5.33
N LYS A 336 -5.62 22.40 6.34
CA LYS A 336 -4.79 22.17 7.54
C LYS A 336 -3.89 20.94 7.42
N PHE A 337 -4.01 20.18 6.34
CA PHE A 337 -3.18 19.00 6.09
C PHE A 337 -2.02 19.37 5.16
N GLU A 338 -0.95 18.62 5.24
CA GLU A 338 0.18 18.69 4.31
C GLU A 338 -0.34 18.47 2.88
N GLN A 339 0.05 19.37 1.95
CA GLN A 339 -0.49 19.38 0.59
C GLN A 339 0.38 18.55 -0.36
N CYS A 340 -0.25 17.96 -1.38
CA CYS A 340 0.38 17.06 -2.34
C CYS A 340 0.33 17.59 -3.79
N ILE A 341 0.30 18.92 -3.98
CA ILE A 341 0.38 19.53 -5.30
C ILE A 341 1.83 19.46 -5.79
N LEU A 342 2.02 18.91 -6.97
CA LEU A 342 3.29 18.91 -7.69
C LEU A 342 3.22 19.94 -8.83
N ASN A 343 4.19 20.85 -8.88
CA ASN A 343 4.28 21.88 -9.93
C ASN A 343 5.35 21.53 -10.96
N PRO A 344 5.24 22.05 -12.19
CA PRO A 344 6.30 21.94 -13.19
C PRO A 344 7.64 22.45 -12.66
N GLY A 345 8.69 21.66 -12.89
CA GLY A 345 10.05 21.96 -12.42
C GLY A 345 10.35 21.44 -11.00
N GLU A 346 9.35 20.96 -10.27
CA GLU A 346 9.53 20.25 -9.01
C GLU A 346 9.67 18.73 -9.26
N THR A 347 10.24 18.02 -8.30
CA THR A 347 10.29 16.56 -8.30
C THR A 347 9.62 16.05 -7.03
N TYR A 348 8.56 15.28 -7.19
CA TYR A 348 8.02 14.45 -6.12
C TYR A 348 9.02 13.36 -5.78
N SER A 349 9.28 13.14 -4.51
CA SER A 349 10.15 12.07 -4.04
C SER A 349 9.61 11.50 -2.73
N GLN A 350 9.43 10.20 -2.70
CA GLN A 350 8.97 9.46 -1.53
C GLN A 350 9.73 8.15 -1.41
N THR A 351 10.10 7.77 -0.19
CA THR A 351 10.67 6.46 0.12
C THR A 351 9.89 5.82 1.24
N THR A 352 9.52 4.55 1.05
CA THR A 352 8.96 3.68 2.11
C THR A 352 9.78 2.40 2.20
N VAL A 353 10.13 2.00 3.42
CA VAL A 353 10.91 0.79 3.70
C VAL A 353 10.11 -0.13 4.62
N TYR A 354 9.85 -1.34 4.15
CA TYR A 354 9.31 -2.44 4.93
C TYR A 354 10.46 -3.36 5.35
N ALA A 355 10.97 -3.18 6.57
CA ALA A 355 12.11 -3.92 7.11
C ALA A 355 11.63 -5.12 7.93
N PHE A 356 12.04 -6.32 7.53
CA PHE A 356 11.67 -7.57 8.19
C PHE A 356 12.81 -8.06 9.09
N SER A 357 12.43 -8.46 10.30
CA SER A 357 13.33 -9.10 11.27
C SER A 357 12.59 -10.20 12.03
N VAL A 358 13.27 -10.89 12.93
CA VAL A 358 12.70 -11.94 13.80
C VAL A 358 13.08 -11.72 15.26
N LYS A 359 12.17 -12.13 16.17
CA LYS A 359 12.34 -12.14 17.62
C LYS A 359 12.30 -13.55 18.18
#